data_b64e83372d00152557a373edf1254abb
#
_entry.id   b64e83372d00152557a373edf1254abb
#
_cell.length_a   1.000
_cell.length_b   1.000
_cell.length_c   1.000
_cell.angle_alpha   90.00
_cell.angle_beta   90.00
_cell.angle_gamma   90.00
#
_symmetry.space_group_name_H-M   'P 1'
#
loop_
_entity.id
_entity.type
_entity.pdbx_description
1 polymer ?
#
loop_
_entity_poly.entity_id
_entity_poly.type
_entity_poly.pdbx_seq_one_letter_code
_entity_poly.pdbx_strand_id
1 'polypeptide(L)'
;MTRRIMLALAVAVIALPIVSSYAGRSSHAAAVAQPQAPRNIILIGWDGCQRNHLKEMIARGEVPNLMALAANGNLVAIDVTRTTDTKAGWAQILTGYEPEVTGVFSNGRFQPVPEGYTVFERLEKFFGPDNIYTAAVIGKLHHVGSAPPGGAPVGPTGNRQPLRPRLQRARVQAPQQAGGRMPGEPYYLTKSNMDLFQEGLGVADNVGARALEVLDQHGRDRFFMFIHFAEPDHPGHAHGENSQAYTDSVRHDDEWLGRIQAKLAELGVRDQTLIYVTADHGFDEGMTSHGDAPYVFLATDDPLVMRRGLREDVAPTILWRFGVDLSAIDPPLDGHPLTEPYKPPMW
;
A
#
# COMPACT_ATOMS: atom_id res chain seq x y z
N MET A 1 -24.80 45.26 -98.20
CA MET A 1 -23.53 44.53 -98.20
C MET A 1 -22.81 44.84 -96.91
N THR A 2 -22.99 44.06 -95.87
CA THR A 2 -22.50 44.34 -94.50
C THR A 2 -21.48 43.28 -94.10
N ARG A 3 -20.22 43.70 -94.00
CA ARG A 3 -19.14 42.83 -93.50
C ARG A 3 -19.21 42.70 -91.96
N ARG A 4 -19.38 41.54 -91.49
CA ARG A 4 -19.25 41.21 -90.05
C ARG A 4 -17.78 40.94 -89.76
N ILE A 5 -17.23 41.69 -88.84
CA ILE A 5 -15.89 41.45 -88.24
C ILE A 5 -16.08 40.55 -87.04
N MET A 6 -15.47 39.33 -87.03
CA MET A 6 -15.39 38.48 -85.89
C MET A 6 -14.14 38.81 -85.05
N LEU A 7 -14.37 39.18 -83.79
CA LEU A 7 -13.31 39.49 -82.86
C LEU A 7 -13.06 38.14 -82.08
N ALA A 8 -11.87 37.62 -82.24
CA ALA A 8 -11.46 36.40 -81.47
C ALA A 8 -10.85 36.87 -80.15
N LEU A 9 -11.48 36.49 -79.04
CA LEU A 9 -10.96 36.69 -77.69
C LEU A 9 -10.04 35.52 -77.34
N ALA A 10 -8.75 35.75 -77.21
CA ALA A 10 -7.80 34.75 -76.67
C ALA A 10 -7.84 34.84 -75.15
N VAL A 11 -8.28 33.77 -74.51
CA VAL A 11 -8.24 33.59 -73.06
C VAL A 11 -6.88 32.94 -72.68
N ALA A 12 -5.99 33.78 -72.09
CA ALA A 12 -4.75 33.22 -71.50
C ALA A 12 -5.04 32.59 -70.15
N VAL A 13 -4.93 31.27 -70.05
CA VAL A 13 -5.01 30.55 -68.80
C VAL A 13 -3.64 30.62 -68.12
N ILE A 14 -3.51 31.43 -67.08
CA ILE A 14 -2.34 31.45 -66.22
C ILE A 14 -2.46 30.30 -65.21
N ALA A 15 -1.68 29.26 -65.40
CA ALA A 15 -1.55 28.17 -64.41
C ALA A 15 -0.60 28.63 -63.30
N LEU A 16 -1.16 28.94 -62.11
CA LEU A 16 -0.40 29.15 -60.89
C LEU A 16 -0.06 27.77 -60.28
N PRO A 17 1.21 27.51 -59.90
CA PRO A 17 1.54 26.26 -59.19
C PRO A 17 1.01 26.37 -57.76
N ILE A 18 0.11 25.47 -57.38
CA ILE A 18 -0.30 25.25 -56.00
C ILE A 18 0.86 24.52 -55.31
N VAL A 19 1.70 25.30 -54.60
CA VAL A 19 2.66 24.73 -53.64
C VAL A 19 1.88 24.31 -52.42
N SER A 20 1.51 23.00 -52.37
CA SER A 20 0.93 22.38 -51.20
C SER A 20 2.02 22.24 -50.13
N SER A 21 2.11 23.22 -49.24
CA SER A 21 2.93 23.10 -48.01
C SER A 21 2.24 22.12 -47.08
N TYR A 22 2.62 20.85 -47.16
CA TYR A 22 2.39 19.88 -46.09
C TYR A 22 3.20 20.35 -44.88
N ALA A 23 2.65 21.25 -44.07
CA ALA A 23 3.10 21.46 -42.71
C ALA A 23 2.80 20.17 -41.94
N GLY A 24 3.80 19.34 -41.75
CA GLY A 24 3.76 18.20 -40.85
C GLY A 24 3.33 18.72 -39.49
N ARG A 25 2.07 18.50 -39.12
CA ARG A 25 1.64 18.61 -37.74
C ARG A 25 2.36 17.49 -37.00
N SER A 26 3.51 17.79 -36.41
CA SER A 26 4.06 17.00 -35.34
C SER A 26 2.97 16.96 -34.27
N SER A 27 2.24 15.85 -34.19
CA SER A 27 1.41 15.54 -33.05
C SER A 27 2.39 15.36 -31.89
N HIS A 28 2.68 16.45 -31.18
CA HIS A 28 3.16 16.33 -29.81
C HIS A 28 1.99 15.67 -29.09
N ALA A 29 2.07 14.34 -28.95
CA ALA A 29 1.31 13.67 -27.92
C ALA A 29 1.67 14.44 -26.65
N ALA A 30 0.71 15.17 -26.09
CA ALA A 30 0.87 15.81 -24.80
C ALA A 30 1.34 14.69 -23.88
N ALA A 31 2.58 14.76 -23.41
CA ALA A 31 3.07 13.87 -22.39
C ALA A 31 2.05 13.98 -21.26
N VAL A 32 1.29 12.93 -21.02
CA VAL A 32 0.40 12.86 -19.86
C VAL A 32 1.31 13.10 -18.67
N ALA A 33 1.16 14.26 -18.04
CA ALA A 33 1.97 14.62 -16.89
C ALA A 33 1.81 13.46 -15.89
N GLN A 34 2.92 12.79 -15.56
CA GLN A 34 2.91 11.75 -14.53
C GLN A 34 2.35 12.39 -13.26
N PRO A 35 1.35 11.80 -12.62
CA PRO A 35 0.82 12.35 -11.38
C PRO A 35 1.97 12.55 -10.42
N GLN A 36 2.02 13.71 -9.79
CA GLN A 36 3.09 14.07 -8.86
C GLN A 36 3.21 12.98 -7.79
N ALA A 37 4.44 12.59 -7.47
CA ALA A 37 4.69 11.64 -6.40
C ALA A 37 4.08 12.16 -5.09
N PRO A 38 3.35 11.34 -4.32
CA PRO A 38 2.79 11.77 -3.05
C PRO A 38 3.91 12.15 -2.08
N ARG A 39 3.64 13.07 -1.20
CA ARG A 39 4.56 13.36 -0.11
C ARG A 39 4.51 12.26 0.95
N ASN A 40 3.31 11.75 1.22
CA ASN A 40 3.01 10.81 2.28
C ASN A 40 2.18 9.65 1.78
N ILE A 41 2.34 8.50 2.42
CA ILE A 41 1.46 7.34 2.21
C ILE A 41 1.08 6.73 3.56
N ILE A 42 -0.21 6.38 3.70
CA ILE A 42 -0.73 5.55 4.78
C ILE A 42 -1.20 4.22 4.19
N LEU A 43 -0.72 3.12 4.75
CA LEU A 43 -1.26 1.78 4.52
C LEU A 43 -2.09 1.39 5.74
N ILE A 44 -3.35 1.05 5.54
CA ILE A 44 -4.27 0.61 6.60
C ILE A 44 -4.58 -0.86 6.36
N GLY A 45 -4.38 -1.68 7.38
CA GLY A 45 -4.70 -3.09 7.41
C GLY A 45 -5.98 -3.34 8.19
N TRP A 46 -6.98 -3.98 7.56
CA TRP A 46 -8.17 -4.55 8.20
C TRP A 46 -7.98 -6.06 8.27
N ASP A 47 -7.38 -6.55 9.37
CA ASP A 47 -6.98 -7.95 9.51
C ASP A 47 -8.18 -8.90 9.36
N GLY A 48 -8.08 -9.85 8.45
CA GLY A 48 -9.13 -10.83 8.21
C GLY A 48 -10.37 -10.32 7.46
N CYS A 49 -10.32 -9.15 6.80
CA CYS A 49 -11.49 -8.60 6.11
C CYS A 49 -11.75 -9.31 4.77
N GLN A 50 -12.82 -10.09 4.71
CA GLN A 50 -13.21 -10.87 3.55
C GLN A 50 -13.82 -9.98 2.45
N ARG A 51 -13.31 -10.13 1.21
CA ARG A 51 -13.73 -9.32 0.06
C ARG A 51 -15.21 -9.44 -0.29
N ASN A 52 -15.80 -10.63 -0.21
CA ASN A 52 -17.19 -10.82 -0.60
C ASN A 52 -18.14 -10.19 0.43
N HIS A 53 -17.86 -10.38 1.72
CA HIS A 53 -18.59 -9.71 2.80
C HIS A 53 -18.51 -8.19 2.66
N LEU A 54 -17.30 -7.67 2.40
CA LEU A 54 -17.11 -6.23 2.15
C LEU A 54 -17.93 -5.73 0.96
N LYS A 55 -18.03 -6.49 -0.15
CA LYS A 55 -18.89 -6.14 -1.29
C LYS A 55 -20.36 -6.05 -0.93
N GLU A 56 -20.84 -6.94 -0.07
CA GLU A 56 -22.21 -6.88 0.43
C GLU A 56 -22.45 -5.65 1.30
N MET A 57 -21.49 -5.32 2.19
CA MET A 57 -21.54 -4.10 2.99
C MET A 57 -21.53 -2.83 2.13
N ILE A 58 -20.71 -2.80 1.07
CA ILE A 58 -20.70 -1.73 0.07
C ILE A 58 -22.08 -1.59 -0.59
N ALA A 59 -22.68 -2.69 -1.01
CA ALA A 59 -24.00 -2.68 -1.63
C ALA A 59 -25.11 -2.17 -0.70
N ARG A 60 -24.94 -2.33 0.62
CA ARG A 60 -25.84 -1.80 1.65
C ARG A 60 -25.48 -0.38 2.11
N GLY A 61 -24.37 0.20 1.62
CA GLY A 61 -23.92 1.55 2.02
C GLY A 61 -23.31 1.63 3.41
N GLU A 62 -22.77 0.54 3.95
CA GLU A 62 -22.31 0.40 5.33
C GLU A 62 -20.85 0.80 5.57
N VAL A 63 -20.10 1.08 4.52
CA VAL A 63 -18.68 1.51 4.56
C VAL A 63 -18.48 2.78 3.72
N PRO A 64 -19.13 3.89 4.12
CA PRO A 64 -19.16 5.12 3.32
C PRO A 64 -17.79 5.79 3.16
N ASN A 65 -16.89 5.69 4.17
CA ASN A 65 -15.57 6.32 4.12
C ASN A 65 -14.65 5.59 3.14
N LEU A 66 -14.70 4.25 3.12
CA LEU A 66 -13.98 3.43 2.15
C LEU A 66 -14.44 3.71 0.72
N MET A 67 -15.75 3.83 0.52
CA MET A 67 -16.31 4.14 -0.78
C MET A 67 -15.97 5.55 -1.25
N ALA A 68 -15.96 6.53 -0.35
CA ALA A 68 -15.53 7.89 -0.64
C ALA A 68 -14.03 7.94 -1.01
N LEU A 69 -13.20 7.15 -0.32
CA LEU A 69 -11.78 6.97 -0.66
C LEU A 69 -11.64 6.40 -2.08
N ALA A 70 -12.27 5.25 -2.35
CA ALA A 70 -12.17 4.56 -3.63
C ALA A 70 -12.76 5.34 -4.81
N ALA A 71 -13.70 6.25 -4.56
CA ALA A 71 -14.28 7.11 -5.60
C ALA A 71 -13.25 8.08 -6.22
N ASN A 72 -12.16 8.39 -5.52
CA ASN A 72 -11.07 9.23 -6.01
C ASN A 72 -9.93 8.42 -6.65
N GLY A 73 -9.98 7.09 -6.54
CA GLY A 73 -8.98 6.17 -7.07
C GLY A 73 -9.60 4.87 -7.52
N ASN A 74 -9.38 3.78 -6.78
CA ASN A 74 -9.90 2.48 -7.17
C ASN A 74 -10.17 1.53 -5.99
N LEU A 75 -10.98 0.51 -6.26
CA LEU A 75 -11.15 -0.68 -5.41
C LEU A 75 -10.84 -1.91 -6.27
N VAL A 76 -9.74 -2.56 -6.00
CA VAL A 76 -9.27 -3.70 -6.78
C VAL A 76 -9.25 -4.99 -5.98
N ALA A 77 -9.33 -6.11 -6.68
CA ALA A 77 -9.20 -7.43 -6.08
C ALA A 77 -7.73 -7.74 -5.80
N ILE A 78 -7.45 -8.23 -4.61
CA ILE A 78 -6.18 -8.86 -4.24
C ILE A 78 -6.47 -10.32 -3.93
N ASP A 79 -5.69 -11.21 -4.49
CA ASP A 79 -5.83 -12.65 -4.27
C ASP A 79 -4.71 -13.14 -3.35
N VAL A 80 -5.05 -14.11 -2.52
CA VAL A 80 -4.13 -14.80 -1.60
C VAL A 80 -3.77 -16.14 -2.24
N THR A 81 -2.52 -16.33 -2.58
CA THR A 81 -2.10 -17.49 -3.39
C THR A 81 -1.58 -18.67 -2.57
N ARG A 82 -1.22 -18.49 -1.31
CA ARG A 82 -0.59 -19.54 -0.49
C ARG A 82 -1.33 -19.76 0.82
N THR A 83 -0.85 -19.12 1.87
CA THR A 83 -1.44 -19.23 3.20
C THR A 83 -2.26 -18.01 3.54
N THR A 84 -3.31 -18.23 4.33
CA THR A 84 -4.14 -17.18 4.91
C THR A 84 -3.70 -16.79 6.32
N ASP A 85 -2.50 -17.18 6.72
CA ASP A 85 -1.94 -16.85 8.03
C ASP A 85 -1.46 -15.39 8.09
N THR A 86 -1.82 -14.70 9.16
CA THR A 86 -1.55 -13.29 9.41
C THR A 86 -0.07 -12.91 9.24
N LYS A 87 0.88 -13.70 9.83
CA LYS A 87 2.31 -13.39 9.72
C LYS A 87 2.81 -13.39 8.28
N ALA A 88 2.41 -14.41 7.52
CA ALA A 88 2.80 -14.51 6.12
C ALA A 88 2.13 -13.45 5.25
N GLY A 89 0.86 -13.14 5.51
CA GLY A 89 0.12 -12.12 4.79
C GLY A 89 0.76 -10.74 4.92
N TRP A 90 0.99 -10.29 6.15
CA TRP A 90 1.63 -8.98 6.36
C TRP A 90 3.09 -8.97 5.92
N ALA A 91 3.81 -10.10 6.02
CA ALA A 91 5.17 -10.17 5.47
C ALA A 91 5.17 -9.95 3.95
N GLN A 92 4.28 -10.59 3.18
CA GLN A 92 4.16 -10.35 1.74
C GLN A 92 3.79 -8.89 1.43
N ILE A 93 2.77 -8.35 2.10
CA ILE A 93 2.27 -6.98 1.89
C ILE A 93 3.35 -5.93 2.16
N LEU A 94 4.14 -6.10 3.23
CA LEU A 94 5.12 -5.09 3.67
C LEU A 94 6.53 -5.28 3.11
N THR A 95 6.77 -6.37 2.37
CA THR A 95 8.09 -6.62 1.75
C THR A 95 8.05 -6.69 0.23
N GLY A 96 6.95 -7.15 -0.36
CA GLY A 96 6.84 -7.43 -1.79
C GLY A 96 7.49 -8.76 -2.19
N TYR A 97 7.70 -9.66 -1.22
CA TYR A 97 8.33 -10.96 -1.44
C TYR A 97 7.46 -12.12 -1.03
N GLU A 98 7.63 -13.21 -1.73
CA GLU A 98 7.09 -14.51 -1.39
C GLU A 98 7.77 -15.11 -0.13
N PRO A 99 7.12 -16.08 0.54
CA PRO A 99 7.68 -16.73 1.74
C PRO A 99 9.05 -17.36 1.55
N GLU A 100 9.39 -17.80 0.33
CA GLU A 100 10.70 -18.37 0.01
C GLU A 100 11.85 -17.39 0.19
N VAL A 101 11.59 -16.11 0.01
CA VAL A 101 12.58 -15.03 0.18
C VAL A 101 12.60 -14.54 1.63
N THR A 102 11.42 -14.35 2.23
CA THR A 102 11.32 -13.82 3.60
C THR A 102 11.53 -14.88 4.68
N GLY A 103 11.23 -16.16 4.37
CA GLY A 103 11.18 -17.26 5.34
C GLY A 103 9.95 -17.24 6.23
N VAL A 104 8.92 -16.44 5.92
CA VAL A 104 7.68 -16.36 6.69
C VAL A 104 6.56 -17.11 5.96
N PHE A 105 6.40 -18.39 6.29
CA PHE A 105 5.48 -19.29 5.59
C PHE A 105 4.10 -19.38 6.24
N SER A 106 4.02 -19.20 7.57
CA SER A 106 2.77 -19.32 8.34
C SER A 106 2.94 -18.70 9.72
N ASN A 107 1.85 -18.66 10.51
CA ASN A 107 1.91 -18.25 11.93
C ASN A 107 2.83 -19.15 12.78
N GLY A 108 3.03 -20.40 12.38
CA GLY A 108 3.87 -21.38 13.09
C GLY A 108 5.25 -21.65 12.48
N ARG A 109 5.43 -21.32 11.19
CA ARG A 109 6.69 -21.54 10.44
C ARG A 109 7.18 -20.20 9.87
N PHE A 110 8.05 -19.56 10.60
CA PHE A 110 8.57 -18.24 10.24
C PHE A 110 9.99 -18.02 10.79
N GLN A 111 10.65 -17.02 10.25
CA GLN A 111 11.88 -16.42 10.76
C GLN A 111 11.73 -14.89 10.72
N PRO A 112 12.62 -14.12 11.40
CA PRO A 112 12.67 -12.68 11.22
C PRO A 112 12.90 -12.30 9.77
N VAL A 113 12.14 -11.32 9.26
CA VAL A 113 12.34 -10.76 7.92
C VAL A 113 13.77 -10.22 7.82
N PRO A 114 14.54 -10.57 6.77
CA PRO A 114 15.89 -10.09 6.59
C PRO A 114 15.98 -8.55 6.59
N GLU A 115 17.06 -8.02 7.15
CA GLU A 115 17.30 -6.57 7.20
C GLU A 115 17.34 -5.97 5.78
N GLY A 116 16.66 -4.84 5.58
CA GLY A 116 16.61 -4.13 4.31
C GLY A 116 15.49 -4.59 3.37
N TYR A 117 14.64 -5.56 3.77
CA TYR A 117 13.61 -6.11 2.89
C TYR A 117 12.26 -5.42 3.03
N THR A 118 12.00 -4.72 4.13
CA THR A 118 10.72 -4.06 4.33
C THR A 118 10.59 -2.75 3.58
N VAL A 119 9.37 -2.37 3.28
CA VAL A 119 9.04 -1.06 2.71
C VAL A 119 9.58 0.09 3.57
N PHE A 120 9.57 -0.02 4.90
CA PHE A 120 10.09 0.99 5.82
C PHE A 120 11.58 1.24 5.60
N GLU A 121 12.39 0.19 5.65
CA GLU A 121 13.85 0.28 5.47
C GLU A 121 14.23 0.79 4.09
N ARG A 122 13.47 0.38 3.05
CA ARG A 122 13.72 0.83 1.68
C ARG A 122 13.42 2.31 1.50
N LEU A 123 12.36 2.81 2.13
CA LEU A 123 12.03 4.24 2.12
C LEU A 123 13.05 5.06 2.91
N GLU A 124 13.48 4.59 4.08
CA GLU A 124 14.56 5.24 4.83
C GLU A 124 15.89 5.25 4.06
N LYS A 125 16.19 4.16 3.34
CA LYS A 125 17.38 4.10 2.47
C LYS A 125 17.28 5.10 1.31
N PHE A 126 16.09 5.25 0.72
CA PHE A 126 15.86 6.10 -0.45
C PHE A 126 15.89 7.59 -0.10
N PHE A 127 15.14 7.99 0.92
CA PHE A 127 15.06 9.41 1.32
C PHE A 127 16.18 9.83 2.27
N GLY A 128 16.82 8.90 2.95
CA GLY A 128 17.61 9.13 4.15
C GLY A 128 16.75 9.11 5.42
N PRO A 129 17.24 8.53 6.51
CA PRO A 129 16.46 8.30 7.73
C PRO A 129 15.96 9.58 8.42
N ASP A 130 16.60 10.72 8.15
CA ASP A 130 16.21 12.01 8.71
C ASP A 130 15.18 12.76 7.84
N ASN A 131 14.85 12.24 6.65
CA ASN A 131 14.01 12.91 5.67
C ASN A 131 12.65 12.23 5.46
N ILE A 132 12.39 11.13 6.13
CA ILE A 132 11.11 10.44 6.17
C ILE A 132 10.86 9.87 7.56
N TYR A 133 9.64 10.03 8.06
CA TYR A 133 9.19 9.40 9.29
C TYR A 133 8.48 8.09 8.97
N THR A 134 8.96 6.98 9.51
CA THR A 134 8.38 5.66 9.29
C THR A 134 7.75 5.12 10.58
N ALA A 135 6.49 4.69 10.49
CA ALA A 135 5.73 4.25 11.65
C ALA A 135 4.90 2.99 11.38
N ALA A 136 4.80 2.14 12.40
CA ALA A 136 3.88 1.03 12.46
C ALA A 136 3.09 1.07 13.78
N VAL A 137 1.75 1.18 13.67
CA VAL A 137 0.80 1.24 14.79
C VAL A 137 -0.11 0.02 14.68
N ILE A 138 0.04 -0.97 15.58
CA ILE A 138 -0.43 -2.34 15.35
C ILE A 138 -1.32 -2.81 16.49
N GLY A 139 -2.53 -3.29 16.15
CA GLY A 139 -3.48 -3.86 17.10
C GLY A 139 -3.06 -5.21 17.67
N LYS A 140 -2.74 -6.17 16.78
CA LYS A 140 -2.33 -7.52 17.21
C LYS A 140 -0.96 -7.52 17.88
N LEU A 141 -0.80 -8.38 18.89
CA LEU A 141 0.48 -8.66 19.54
C LEU A 141 1.11 -9.91 18.90
N HIS A 142 2.42 -9.86 18.59
CA HIS A 142 3.22 -11.00 18.10
C HIS A 142 2.87 -11.56 16.72
N HIS A 143 1.95 -10.95 15.97
CA HIS A 143 1.61 -11.40 14.62
C HIS A 143 2.35 -10.62 13.53
N VAL A 144 2.65 -9.35 13.77
CA VAL A 144 3.40 -8.52 12.84
C VAL A 144 4.85 -8.36 13.30
N GLY A 145 5.08 -8.31 14.59
CA GLY A 145 6.42 -8.28 15.13
C GLY A 145 6.45 -8.54 16.64
N SER A 146 7.64 -8.73 17.21
CA SER A 146 7.83 -8.83 18.66
C SER A 146 9.18 -8.30 19.11
N ALA A 147 9.38 -8.15 20.44
CA ALA A 147 10.67 -7.78 20.98
C ALA A 147 11.71 -8.87 20.76
N PRO A 148 13.00 -8.54 20.62
CA PRO A 148 14.07 -9.54 20.59
C PRO A 148 14.13 -10.34 21.88
N PRO A 149 14.62 -11.59 21.83
CA PRO A 149 14.83 -12.40 23.04
C PRO A 149 15.79 -11.69 23.99
N GLY A 150 15.42 -11.60 25.27
CA GLY A 150 16.24 -10.97 26.31
C GLY A 150 16.22 -9.45 26.33
N GLY A 151 15.44 -8.82 25.48
CA GLY A 151 15.15 -7.39 25.57
C GLY A 151 14.15 -7.07 26.68
N ALA A 152 14.38 -5.99 27.45
CA ALA A 152 13.34 -5.47 28.31
C ALA A 152 12.08 -5.17 27.49
N PRO A 153 10.85 -5.27 28.08
CA PRO A 153 9.64 -4.88 27.39
C PRO A 153 9.85 -3.45 26.86
N VAL A 154 9.62 -3.27 25.55
CA VAL A 154 9.56 -1.93 24.97
C VAL A 154 8.26 -1.35 25.52
N GLY A 155 8.35 -0.70 26.68
CA GLY A 155 7.25 0.08 27.23
C GLY A 155 6.85 1.15 26.22
N PRO A 156 5.67 1.79 26.39
CA PRO A 156 5.25 2.89 25.55
C PRO A 156 6.26 4.05 25.76
N THR A 157 7.31 4.06 25.00
CA THR A 157 8.28 5.16 24.96
C THR A 157 7.72 6.25 24.07
N GLY A 158 6.62 6.85 24.56
CA GLY A 158 6.29 8.19 24.16
C GLY A 158 7.29 9.13 24.76
N ASN A 159 8.33 9.45 24.07
CA ASN A 159 8.96 10.78 24.04
C ASN A 159 10.21 10.70 23.19
N ARG A 160 10.11 11.18 21.98
CA ARG A 160 11.31 11.48 21.23
C ARG A 160 12.02 12.65 21.81
N GLN A 161 13.27 12.43 22.13
CA GLN A 161 14.26 13.48 22.06
C GLN A 161 14.45 13.89 20.58
N PRO A 162 14.79 15.15 20.29
CA PRO A 162 15.10 15.59 18.93
C PRO A 162 16.19 14.70 18.35
N LEU A 163 16.06 14.39 17.06
CA LEU A 163 16.93 13.59 16.23
C LEU A 163 18.40 13.67 16.68
N ARG A 164 18.86 12.65 17.36
CA ARG A 164 20.30 12.48 17.61
C ARG A 164 20.87 11.66 16.46
N PRO A 165 22.12 11.93 16.00
CA PRO A 165 22.78 11.12 14.99
C PRO A 165 22.75 9.66 15.42
N ARG A 166 22.23 8.78 14.57
CA ARG A 166 22.27 7.33 14.78
C ARG A 166 23.72 6.90 14.98
N LEU A 167 24.08 6.57 16.22
CA LEU A 167 25.36 5.96 16.53
C LEU A 167 25.45 4.62 15.78
N GLN A 168 26.65 4.38 15.25
CA GLN A 168 27.03 3.22 14.42
C GLN A 168 26.32 1.94 14.81
N ARG A 169 25.56 1.39 13.84
CA ARG A 169 24.90 0.09 13.93
C ARG A 169 25.94 -0.98 14.24
N ALA A 170 25.84 -1.63 15.39
CA ALA A 170 26.48 -2.92 15.55
C ALA A 170 25.85 -3.87 14.52
N ARG A 171 26.63 -4.34 13.56
CA ARG A 171 26.23 -5.43 12.66
C ARG A 171 25.92 -6.64 13.53
N VAL A 172 24.65 -6.85 13.82
CA VAL A 172 24.20 -8.14 14.35
C VAL A 172 24.28 -9.12 13.18
N GLN A 173 25.35 -9.93 13.18
CA GLN A 173 25.41 -11.08 12.26
C GLN A 173 24.25 -11.98 12.61
N ALA A 174 23.36 -12.23 11.66
CA ALA A 174 22.29 -13.20 11.82
C ALA A 174 22.90 -14.56 12.18
N PRO A 175 22.47 -15.21 13.28
CA PRO A 175 22.98 -16.53 13.61
C PRO A 175 22.51 -17.50 12.52
N GLN A 176 23.43 -18.04 11.74
CA GLN A 176 23.17 -19.19 10.88
C GLN A 176 22.93 -20.40 11.78
N GLN A 177 21.67 -20.75 12.03
CA GLN A 177 21.32 -21.97 12.72
C GLN A 177 20.56 -22.92 11.79
N ALA A 178 21.11 -24.11 11.65
CA ALA A 178 20.46 -25.21 10.98
C ALA A 178 19.16 -25.59 11.73
N GLY A 179 17.99 -25.45 11.06
CA GLY A 179 16.75 -26.13 11.42
C GLY A 179 16.02 -25.70 12.69
N GLY A 180 16.43 -24.66 13.40
CA GLY A 180 15.81 -24.19 14.64
C GLY A 180 14.90 -22.97 14.42
N ARG A 181 13.81 -22.90 15.19
CA ARG A 181 12.93 -21.73 15.25
C ARG A 181 13.74 -20.51 15.71
N MET A 182 13.85 -19.49 14.86
CA MET A 182 14.53 -18.25 15.23
C MET A 182 13.74 -17.51 16.31
N PRO A 183 14.39 -16.95 17.33
CA PRO A 183 13.70 -16.14 18.31
C PRO A 183 13.28 -14.80 17.69
N GLY A 184 12.07 -14.33 17.98
CA GLY A 184 11.49 -13.09 17.47
C GLY A 184 10.43 -13.32 16.40
N GLU A 185 9.62 -12.30 16.18
CA GLU A 185 8.53 -12.31 15.20
C GLU A 185 9.00 -11.71 13.85
N PRO A 186 8.21 -11.76 12.76
CA PRO A 186 8.67 -11.45 11.40
C PRO A 186 9.50 -10.17 11.25
N TYR A 187 9.14 -9.09 11.93
CA TYR A 187 9.86 -7.80 11.78
C TYR A 187 10.93 -7.55 12.86
N TYR A 188 11.38 -8.56 13.56
CA TYR A 188 12.36 -8.39 14.62
C TYR A 188 13.61 -7.60 14.18
N LEU A 189 14.22 -7.96 13.05
CA LEU A 189 15.44 -7.30 12.58
C LEU A 189 15.19 -5.89 12.03
N THR A 190 13.94 -5.55 11.68
CA THR A 190 13.60 -4.29 11.03
C THR A 190 13.10 -3.22 12.00
N LYS A 191 12.66 -3.58 13.19
CA LYS A 191 12.15 -2.63 14.20
C LYS A 191 13.09 -1.49 14.54
N SER A 192 14.39 -1.74 14.54
CA SER A 192 15.41 -0.72 14.82
C SER A 192 15.63 0.24 13.66
N ASN A 193 15.06 -0.08 12.49
CA ASN A 193 15.22 0.65 11.23
C ASN A 193 13.95 1.42 10.86
N MET A 194 13.03 1.61 11.79
CA MET A 194 11.89 2.51 11.65
C MET A 194 11.78 3.42 12.89
N ASP A 195 11.13 4.54 12.72
CA ASP A 195 11.04 5.56 13.78
C ASP A 195 10.11 5.16 14.89
N LEU A 196 8.97 4.56 14.58
CA LEU A 196 8.01 4.06 15.56
C LEU A 196 7.58 2.64 15.19
N PHE A 197 7.74 1.71 16.12
CA PHE A 197 7.10 0.41 16.09
C PHE A 197 6.34 0.19 17.39
N GLN A 198 5.02 0.13 17.32
CA GLN A 198 4.16 -0.11 18.47
C GLN A 198 3.12 -1.17 18.13
N GLU A 199 3.09 -2.26 18.90
CA GLU A 199 2.19 -3.40 18.71
C GLU A 199 1.41 -3.71 19.99
N GLY A 200 0.38 -4.57 19.86
CA GLY A 200 -0.41 -5.03 21.00
C GLY A 200 -1.36 -3.97 21.55
N LEU A 201 -1.80 -3.01 20.72
CA LEU A 201 -2.75 -1.99 21.13
C LEU A 201 -4.17 -2.54 21.33
N GLY A 202 -4.44 -3.75 20.81
CA GLY A 202 -5.74 -4.42 20.94
C GLY A 202 -6.76 -3.86 19.97
N VAL A 203 -7.87 -3.33 20.51
CA VAL A 203 -9.03 -2.91 19.73
C VAL A 203 -8.80 -1.68 18.87
N ALA A 204 -9.64 -1.53 17.85
CA ALA A 204 -9.56 -0.45 16.86
C ALA A 204 -9.50 0.96 17.48
N ASP A 205 -10.22 1.20 18.59
CA ASP A 205 -10.19 2.50 19.27
C ASP A 205 -8.79 2.90 19.75
N ASN A 206 -8.04 1.96 20.30
CA ASN A 206 -6.68 2.23 20.76
C ASN A 206 -5.72 2.46 19.59
N VAL A 207 -5.86 1.66 18.52
CA VAL A 207 -5.05 1.78 17.30
C VAL A 207 -5.32 3.11 16.62
N GLY A 208 -6.59 3.44 16.42
CA GLY A 208 -7.01 4.68 15.77
C GLY A 208 -6.61 5.92 16.57
N ALA A 209 -6.83 5.91 17.91
CA ALA A 209 -6.40 7.01 18.78
C ALA A 209 -4.88 7.21 18.70
N ARG A 210 -4.10 6.11 18.75
CA ARG A 210 -2.64 6.20 18.64
C ARG A 210 -2.19 6.69 17.27
N ALA A 211 -2.84 6.28 16.20
CA ALA A 211 -2.54 6.77 14.85
C ALA A 211 -2.77 8.29 14.74
N LEU A 212 -3.87 8.81 15.32
CA LEU A 212 -4.12 10.26 15.34
C LEU A 212 -3.08 11.02 16.15
N GLU A 213 -2.61 10.50 17.31
CA GLU A 213 -1.52 11.10 18.07
C GLU A 213 -0.21 11.17 17.29
N VAL A 214 0.12 10.10 16.54
CA VAL A 214 1.31 10.08 15.67
C VAL A 214 1.18 11.10 14.55
N LEU A 215 0.00 11.22 13.95
CA LEU A 215 -0.29 12.23 12.93
C LEU A 215 -0.20 13.65 13.48
N ASP A 216 -0.67 13.92 14.71
CA ASP A 216 -0.50 15.23 15.36
C ASP A 216 0.98 15.62 15.49
N GLN A 217 1.83 14.67 15.80
CA GLN A 217 3.26 14.90 16.02
C GLN A 217 4.07 14.97 14.72
N HIS A 218 3.77 14.11 13.75
CA HIS A 218 4.60 13.87 12.57
C HIS A 218 3.86 14.02 11.22
N GLY A 219 2.57 14.34 11.24
CA GLY A 219 1.77 14.45 10.01
C GLY A 219 2.21 15.58 9.06
N ARG A 220 3.04 16.53 9.53
CA ARG A 220 3.64 17.58 8.68
C ARG A 220 5.03 17.22 8.15
N ASP A 221 5.62 16.12 8.63
CA ASP A 221 6.84 15.56 8.05
C ASP A 221 6.51 14.80 6.76
N ARG A 222 7.52 14.39 5.98
CA ARG A 222 7.27 13.31 5.02
C ARG A 222 7.16 12.01 5.81
N PHE A 223 6.12 11.19 5.55
CA PHE A 223 5.94 9.95 6.29
C PHE A 223 5.44 8.79 5.45
N PHE A 224 5.77 7.59 5.93
CA PHE A 224 5.08 6.34 5.62
C PHE A 224 4.57 5.74 6.93
N MET A 225 3.27 5.49 7.02
CA MET A 225 2.65 4.92 8.21
C MET A 225 1.85 3.67 7.86
N PHE A 226 2.11 2.59 8.58
CA PHE A 226 1.28 1.39 8.59
C PHE A 226 0.41 1.39 9.83
N ILE A 227 -0.91 1.34 9.65
CA ILE A 227 -1.91 1.26 10.72
C ILE A 227 -2.62 -0.07 10.56
N HIS A 228 -2.57 -0.91 11.58
CA HIS A 228 -3.13 -2.26 11.52
C HIS A 228 -4.20 -2.40 12.58
N PHE A 229 -5.45 -2.54 12.14
CA PHE A 229 -6.58 -2.94 12.98
C PHE A 229 -6.62 -4.45 13.09
N ALA A 230 -6.81 -4.95 14.33
CA ALA A 230 -6.90 -6.39 14.61
C ALA A 230 -8.27 -6.97 14.25
N GLU A 231 -9.20 -6.11 13.92
CA GLU A 231 -10.53 -6.37 13.42
C GLU A 231 -10.53 -6.39 11.87
N PRO A 232 -11.45 -7.11 11.23
CA PRO A 232 -12.51 -7.93 11.82
C PRO A 232 -12.10 -9.36 12.23
N ASP A 233 -10.81 -9.71 12.22
CA ASP A 233 -10.33 -11.08 12.49
C ASP A 233 -10.76 -11.62 13.88
N HIS A 234 -10.59 -10.82 14.92
CA HIS A 234 -10.97 -11.25 16.28
C HIS A 234 -12.47 -11.60 16.39
N PRO A 235 -13.43 -10.75 15.98
CA PRO A 235 -14.85 -11.13 15.98
C PRO A 235 -15.15 -12.26 15.00
N GLY A 236 -14.45 -12.37 13.87
CA GLY A 236 -14.59 -13.49 12.93
C GLY A 236 -14.28 -14.83 13.59
N HIS A 237 -13.18 -14.94 14.29
CA HIS A 237 -12.82 -16.15 15.04
C HIS A 237 -13.78 -16.45 16.19
N ALA A 238 -14.31 -15.43 16.86
CA ALA A 238 -15.19 -15.60 18.01
C ALA A 238 -16.64 -15.95 17.62
N HIS A 239 -17.16 -15.41 16.54
CA HIS A 239 -18.58 -15.41 16.22
C HIS A 239 -18.91 -15.86 14.80
N GLY A 240 -17.92 -16.02 13.92
CA GLY A 240 -18.06 -16.35 12.51
C GLY A 240 -18.15 -15.10 11.61
N GLU A 241 -17.78 -15.28 10.36
CA GLU A 241 -17.69 -14.22 9.36
C GLU A 241 -19.04 -13.55 9.07
N ASN A 242 -20.15 -14.32 9.01
CA ASN A 242 -21.50 -13.79 8.77
C ASN A 242 -22.16 -13.20 10.03
N SER A 243 -21.42 -13.06 11.15
CA SER A 243 -21.97 -12.52 12.38
C SER A 243 -22.14 -11.01 12.33
N GLN A 244 -23.11 -10.52 13.15
CA GLN A 244 -23.28 -9.08 13.35
C GLN A 244 -22.01 -8.44 13.93
N ALA A 245 -21.30 -9.15 14.82
CA ALA A 245 -20.07 -8.67 15.44
C ALA A 245 -18.95 -8.43 14.41
N TYR A 246 -18.81 -9.33 13.42
CA TYR A 246 -17.88 -9.15 12.31
C TYR A 246 -18.26 -7.93 11.46
N THR A 247 -19.52 -7.84 11.05
CA THR A 247 -20.03 -6.70 10.27
C THR A 247 -19.84 -5.37 11.01
N ASP A 248 -20.16 -5.32 12.32
CA ASP A 248 -20.02 -4.11 13.12
C ASP A 248 -18.55 -3.69 13.27
N SER A 249 -17.63 -4.63 13.36
CA SER A 249 -16.19 -4.32 13.41
C SER A 249 -15.68 -3.70 12.10
N VAL A 250 -16.12 -4.19 10.95
CA VAL A 250 -15.78 -3.56 9.65
C VAL A 250 -16.33 -2.15 9.54
N ARG A 251 -17.56 -1.89 10.04
CA ARG A 251 -18.12 -0.52 10.12
C ARG A 251 -17.27 0.38 11.00
N HIS A 252 -16.82 -0.16 12.13
CA HIS A 252 -15.99 0.59 13.07
C HIS A 252 -14.63 0.94 12.48
N ASP A 253 -14.00 0.02 11.75
CA ASP A 253 -12.77 0.29 11.01
C ASP A 253 -12.98 1.36 9.91
N ASP A 254 -14.13 1.35 9.24
CA ASP A 254 -14.50 2.40 8.28
C ASP A 254 -14.68 3.77 8.96
N GLU A 255 -15.24 3.83 10.16
CA GLU A 255 -15.33 5.08 10.95
C GLU A 255 -13.93 5.61 11.30
N TRP A 256 -12.98 4.74 11.66
CA TRP A 256 -11.60 5.15 11.92
C TRP A 256 -10.90 5.62 10.65
N LEU A 257 -11.14 5.01 9.50
CA LEU A 257 -10.67 5.51 8.21
C LEU A 257 -11.16 6.97 7.99
N GLY A 258 -12.43 7.24 8.27
CA GLY A 258 -12.99 8.60 8.19
C GLY A 258 -12.31 9.60 9.12
N ARG A 259 -12.04 9.20 10.38
CA ARG A 259 -11.33 10.05 11.35
C ARG A 259 -9.88 10.33 10.94
N ILE A 260 -9.16 9.35 10.38
CA ILE A 260 -7.81 9.51 9.84
C ILE A 260 -7.80 10.50 8.67
N GLN A 261 -8.76 10.36 7.73
CA GLN A 261 -8.91 11.30 6.60
C GLN A 261 -9.19 12.72 7.09
N ALA A 262 -10.06 12.88 8.09
CA ALA A 262 -10.38 14.16 8.69
C ALA A 262 -9.16 14.80 9.37
N LYS A 263 -8.34 14.00 10.08
CA LYS A 263 -7.09 14.46 10.69
C LYS A 263 -6.09 14.95 9.66
N LEU A 264 -5.92 14.25 8.55
CA LEU A 264 -5.04 14.70 7.44
C LEU A 264 -5.53 16.01 6.82
N ALA A 265 -6.85 16.21 6.71
CA ALA A 265 -7.44 17.45 6.24
C ALA A 265 -7.21 18.60 7.25
N GLU A 266 -7.39 18.36 8.55
CA GLU A 266 -7.10 19.30 9.63
C GLU A 266 -5.63 19.76 9.60
N LEU A 267 -4.72 18.84 9.34
CA LEU A 267 -3.28 19.13 9.22
C LEU A 267 -2.89 19.81 7.90
N GLY A 268 -3.80 19.88 6.92
CA GLY A 268 -3.56 20.47 5.61
C GLY A 268 -2.67 19.62 4.70
N VAL A 269 -2.62 18.31 4.92
CA VAL A 269 -1.76 17.36 4.18
C VAL A 269 -2.55 16.30 3.42
N ARG A 270 -3.89 16.35 3.43
CA ARG A 270 -4.75 15.33 2.81
C ARG A 270 -4.45 15.16 1.32
N ASP A 271 -4.32 16.24 0.59
CA ASP A 271 -4.07 16.23 -0.87
C ASP A 271 -2.64 15.80 -1.25
N GLN A 272 -1.76 15.67 -0.27
CA GLN A 272 -0.38 15.20 -0.42
C GLN A 272 -0.19 13.77 0.08
N THR A 273 -1.27 13.13 0.56
CA THR A 273 -1.23 11.82 1.21
C THR A 273 -2.12 10.84 0.47
N LEU A 274 -1.55 9.74 -0.03
CA LEU A 274 -2.30 8.60 -0.53
C LEU A 274 -2.63 7.63 0.62
N ILE A 275 -3.81 7.06 0.56
CA ILE A 275 -4.27 6.06 1.51
C ILE A 275 -4.56 4.76 0.77
N TYR A 276 -4.03 3.65 1.29
CA TYR A 276 -4.30 2.30 0.85
C TYR A 276 -4.92 1.52 2.00
N VAL A 277 -6.05 0.87 1.77
CA VAL A 277 -6.72 0.00 2.74
C VAL A 277 -6.75 -1.41 2.16
N THR A 278 -6.23 -2.39 2.89
CA THR A 278 -6.18 -3.78 2.44
C THR A 278 -6.33 -4.74 3.62
N ALA A 279 -6.39 -6.03 3.34
CA ALA A 279 -6.36 -7.10 4.33
C ALA A 279 -5.29 -8.14 3.99
N ASP A 280 -4.82 -8.85 4.99
CA ASP A 280 -3.82 -9.92 4.82
C ASP A 280 -4.45 -11.27 4.44
N HIS A 281 -5.66 -11.53 4.89
CA HIS A 281 -6.51 -12.67 4.51
C HIS A 281 -8.00 -12.31 4.63
N GLY A 282 -8.86 -13.18 4.12
CA GLY A 282 -10.30 -13.15 4.38
C GLY A 282 -10.71 -14.18 5.41
N PHE A 283 -11.99 -14.58 5.39
CA PHE A 283 -12.56 -15.68 6.14
C PHE A 283 -13.22 -16.68 5.18
N ASP A 284 -13.34 -17.93 5.61
CA ASP A 284 -14.21 -18.91 4.98
C ASP A 284 -15.65 -18.49 5.22
N GLU A 285 -16.49 -18.54 4.18
CA GLU A 285 -17.86 -18.03 4.22
C GLU A 285 -18.67 -18.56 5.41
N GLY A 286 -19.10 -17.68 6.29
CA GLY A 286 -19.88 -18.01 7.48
C GLY A 286 -19.15 -18.77 8.58
N MET A 287 -17.85 -19.04 8.42
CA MET A 287 -17.07 -19.84 9.37
C MET A 287 -16.31 -18.98 10.38
N THR A 288 -15.73 -19.64 11.39
CA THR A 288 -14.81 -19.03 12.36
C THR A 288 -13.34 -19.29 12.00
N SER A 289 -13.09 -19.76 10.80
CA SER A 289 -11.78 -20.10 10.23
C SER A 289 -11.56 -19.37 8.91
N HIS A 290 -10.33 -19.36 8.44
CA HIS A 290 -9.94 -18.73 7.19
C HIS A 290 -8.94 -19.56 6.37
N GLY A 291 -8.99 -20.90 6.52
CA GLY A 291 -8.04 -21.82 5.86
C GLY A 291 -8.09 -21.78 4.32
N ASP A 292 -9.28 -21.53 3.76
CA ASP A 292 -9.55 -21.49 2.32
C ASP A 292 -10.04 -20.10 1.85
N ALA A 293 -9.70 -19.03 2.54
CA ALA A 293 -10.17 -17.66 2.27
C ALA A 293 -9.20 -16.84 1.37
N PRO A 294 -9.18 -17.05 0.03
CA PRO A 294 -8.15 -16.52 -0.86
C PRO A 294 -8.41 -15.08 -1.31
N TYR A 295 -9.46 -14.41 -0.82
CA TYR A 295 -9.95 -13.19 -1.43
C TYR A 295 -9.90 -12.02 -0.46
N VAL A 296 -9.04 -11.05 -0.77
CA VAL A 296 -9.00 -9.75 -0.12
C VAL A 296 -9.09 -8.62 -1.16
N PHE A 297 -8.91 -7.39 -0.75
CA PHE A 297 -9.09 -6.21 -1.58
C PHE A 297 -7.97 -5.21 -1.35
N LEU A 298 -7.90 -4.21 -2.22
CA LEU A 298 -7.19 -2.97 -1.95
C LEU A 298 -8.06 -1.81 -2.41
N ALA A 299 -8.42 -0.93 -1.49
CA ALA A 299 -9.11 0.33 -1.75
C ALA A 299 -8.14 1.49 -1.57
N THR A 300 -8.20 2.49 -2.45
CA THR A 300 -7.27 3.61 -2.42
C THR A 300 -7.83 4.81 -3.15
N ASP A 301 -7.34 6.01 -2.82
CA ASP A 301 -7.51 7.24 -3.59
C ASP A 301 -6.40 7.46 -4.63
N ASP A 302 -5.55 6.47 -4.85
CA ASP A 302 -4.54 6.50 -5.92
C ASP A 302 -5.17 6.20 -7.29
N PRO A 303 -5.31 7.18 -8.19
CA PRO A 303 -5.92 6.96 -9.50
C PRO A 303 -5.03 6.12 -10.44
N LEU A 304 -3.79 5.85 -10.07
CA LEU A 304 -2.89 5.01 -10.87
C LEU A 304 -3.02 3.52 -10.57
N VAL A 305 -3.61 3.13 -9.46
CA VAL A 305 -3.94 1.71 -9.21
C VAL A 305 -5.01 1.28 -10.20
N MET A 306 -4.70 0.30 -11.06
CA MET A 306 -5.57 -0.03 -12.21
C MET A 306 -5.83 -1.52 -12.42
N ARG A 307 -5.21 -2.40 -11.65
CA ARG A 307 -5.34 -3.84 -11.85
C ARG A 307 -5.57 -4.61 -10.56
N ARG A 308 -6.15 -5.78 -10.70
CA ARG A 308 -6.10 -6.81 -9.64
C ARG A 308 -4.66 -7.26 -9.42
N GLY A 309 -4.36 -7.81 -8.26
CA GLY A 309 -3.03 -8.28 -7.92
C GLY A 309 -3.00 -9.29 -6.80
N LEU A 310 -1.81 -9.43 -6.23
CA LEU A 310 -1.48 -10.29 -5.12
C LEU A 310 -1.01 -9.45 -3.93
N ARG A 311 -0.88 -10.05 -2.74
CA ARG A 311 -0.42 -9.35 -1.54
C ARG A 311 0.97 -8.74 -1.70
N GLU A 312 1.88 -9.45 -2.35
CA GLU A 312 3.24 -9.01 -2.65
C GLU A 312 3.31 -7.83 -3.63
N ASP A 313 2.22 -7.47 -4.30
CA ASP A 313 2.16 -6.30 -5.19
C ASP A 313 2.01 -4.97 -4.43
N VAL A 314 1.66 -5.01 -3.15
CA VAL A 314 1.38 -3.80 -2.37
C VAL A 314 2.66 -2.99 -2.07
N ALA A 315 3.72 -3.64 -1.55
CA ALA A 315 4.99 -2.94 -1.29
C ALA A 315 5.62 -2.32 -2.55
N PRO A 316 5.72 -3.03 -3.70
CA PRO A 316 6.19 -2.42 -4.95
C PRO A 316 5.35 -1.22 -5.39
N THR A 317 4.03 -1.27 -5.20
CA THR A 317 3.14 -0.14 -5.50
C THR A 317 3.50 1.08 -4.66
N ILE A 318 3.64 0.92 -3.35
CA ILE A 318 4.02 2.00 -2.42
C ILE A 318 5.40 2.57 -2.76
N LEU A 319 6.39 1.70 -2.95
CA LEU A 319 7.76 2.11 -3.29
C LEU A 319 7.81 2.88 -4.60
N TRP A 320 7.13 2.38 -5.64
CA TRP A 320 7.06 3.04 -6.94
C TRP A 320 6.38 4.41 -6.85
N ARG A 321 5.30 4.52 -6.06
CA ARG A 321 4.59 5.80 -5.86
C ARG A 321 5.46 6.85 -5.17
N PHE A 322 6.36 6.45 -4.29
CA PHE A 322 7.38 7.34 -3.71
C PHE A 322 8.55 7.64 -4.65
N GLY A 323 8.62 7.01 -5.83
CA GLY A 323 9.67 7.24 -6.83
C GLY A 323 10.90 6.36 -6.69
N VAL A 324 10.81 5.28 -5.91
CA VAL A 324 11.91 4.30 -5.79
C VAL A 324 12.08 3.55 -7.12
N ASP A 325 13.31 3.45 -7.61
CA ASP A 325 13.63 2.60 -8.76
C ASP A 325 13.60 1.13 -8.34
N LEU A 326 12.53 0.44 -8.72
CA LEU A 326 12.33 -0.97 -8.36
C LEU A 326 13.36 -1.89 -9.03
N SER A 327 13.91 -1.50 -10.18
CA SER A 327 14.91 -2.31 -10.90
C SER A 327 16.26 -2.36 -10.17
N ALA A 328 16.51 -1.42 -9.27
CA ALA A 328 17.71 -1.35 -8.44
C ALA A 328 17.59 -2.11 -7.10
N ILE A 329 16.45 -2.76 -6.87
CA ILE A 329 16.20 -3.52 -5.64
C ILE A 329 16.83 -4.92 -5.77
N ASP A 330 17.62 -5.29 -4.76
CA ASP A 330 18.28 -6.59 -4.66
C ASP A 330 17.95 -7.24 -3.29
N PRO A 331 17.46 -8.49 -3.26
CA PRO A 331 17.01 -9.27 -4.41
C PRO A 331 15.82 -8.61 -5.12
N PRO A 332 15.58 -8.91 -6.42
CA PRO A 332 14.43 -8.40 -7.15
C PRO A 332 13.12 -8.73 -6.43
N LEU A 333 12.16 -7.81 -6.44
CA LEU A 333 10.84 -8.05 -5.85
C LEU A 333 10.08 -9.13 -6.64
N ASP A 334 9.34 -9.98 -5.92
CA ASP A 334 8.42 -10.94 -6.55
C ASP A 334 7.14 -10.24 -7.04
N GLY A 335 6.67 -9.25 -6.26
CA GLY A 335 5.52 -8.44 -6.62
C GLY A 335 5.82 -7.34 -7.64
N HIS A 336 4.75 -6.88 -8.30
CA HIS A 336 4.79 -5.81 -9.31
C HIS A 336 3.81 -4.68 -8.95
N PRO A 337 4.09 -3.42 -9.28
CA PRO A 337 3.17 -2.32 -9.00
C PRO A 337 1.77 -2.55 -9.56
N LEU A 338 0.74 -2.32 -8.75
CA LEU A 338 -0.67 -2.35 -9.17
C LEU A 338 -1.02 -1.21 -10.14
N THR A 339 -0.09 -0.27 -10.31
CA THR A 339 -0.15 0.85 -11.24
C THR A 339 0.30 0.49 -12.67
N GLU A 340 0.88 -0.67 -12.86
CA GLU A 340 1.27 -1.18 -14.18
C GLU A 340 0.15 -2.05 -14.77
N PRO A 341 -0.03 -2.04 -16.10
CA PRO A 341 -0.90 -3.01 -16.74
C PRO A 341 -0.46 -4.44 -16.39
N TYR A 342 -1.43 -5.31 -16.11
CA TYR A 342 -1.13 -6.72 -15.87
C TYR A 342 -0.44 -7.34 -17.08
N LYS A 343 0.76 -7.84 -16.88
CA LYS A 343 1.47 -8.66 -17.86
C LYS A 343 1.41 -10.10 -17.38
N PRO A 344 0.61 -10.99 -18.02
CA PRO A 344 0.64 -12.40 -17.66
C PRO A 344 2.06 -12.95 -17.84
N PRO A 345 2.50 -13.87 -16.97
CA PRO A 345 3.80 -14.52 -17.16
C PRO A 345 3.85 -15.14 -18.55
N MET A 346 4.94 -14.89 -19.25
CA MET A 346 5.19 -15.57 -20.52
C MET A 346 5.64 -17.00 -20.19
N TRP A 347 4.77 -17.96 -20.47
CA TRP A 347 5.09 -19.40 -20.41
C TRP A 347 5.94 -19.82 -21.61
#